data_fe2aaf46c659b11020f5ae49d4fd3085
#
_entry.id   fe2aaf46c659b11020f5ae49d4fd3085
#
_cell.length_a   1.000
_cell.length_b   1.000
_cell.length_c   1.000
_cell.angle_alpha   90.00
_cell.angle_beta   90.00
_cell.angle_gamma   90.00
#
_symmetry.space_group_name_H-M   'P 1'
#
loop_
_entity.id
_entity.type
_entity.pdbx_description
1 polymer ?
#
loop_
_entity_poly.entity_id
_entity_poly.type
_entity_poly.pdbx_seq_one_letter_code
_entity_poly.pdbx_strand_id
1 'polypeptide(L)'
;MAAMRTLSFDGVIVGGGGAGMRAALQLAQSGYKTAVISKVFPTRSHTVSAQGGITCAIASADPDDDWRWHMYDTVKGSDYIGDQDAIEYMCSVGPEAVFELEHMGLPFSRTEEGRIYQRPFGGQSKNYGEGGQAARTCAAADRTGHALLHALYQGNMKNNTVFFNEWYATDIVKNQDGAVVGVIAICMETGETVYVRSKATVFATGGAGRIYASTTNAHINTGDGIGMALRAGFPVQDIEMWQFHPTGIAGAGVLVTEGCRGEGGYLINKDGERFMERYAPNAKDLAGRDVVARSMVQEILEGRGCGPEGDHVYLKLDHLGEEVLESRLPGICELSRTFAHADPVKEPIPVVPTCHYMMGGIPTTVHGQALTVDAEGNDQVIPGLYACGEVACVSVHGANRLGGNSLLDHVVFGRASGLYIEKALREGVEMRDASESDLEQ
;
A
#
# COMPACT_ATOMS: atom_id res chain seq x y z
N MET A 1 16.93 2.21 -38.23
CA MET A 1 15.90 2.76 -37.30
C MET A 1 16.42 4.07 -36.77
N ALA A 2 15.58 5.08 -36.50
CA ALA A 2 16.04 6.30 -35.83
C ALA A 2 16.53 5.90 -34.43
N ALA A 3 17.67 6.50 -33.99
CA ALA A 3 18.21 6.20 -32.64
C ALA A 3 17.17 6.57 -31.58
N MET A 4 16.93 5.68 -30.61
CA MET A 4 16.02 5.93 -29.52
C MET A 4 16.48 7.15 -28.72
N ARG A 5 15.57 8.09 -28.43
CA ARG A 5 15.87 9.26 -27.62
C ARG A 5 16.21 8.85 -26.19
N THR A 6 17.29 9.40 -25.65
CA THR A 6 17.72 9.16 -24.27
C THR A 6 17.47 10.39 -23.40
N LEU A 7 16.87 10.16 -22.24
CA LEU A 7 16.69 11.14 -21.17
C LEU A 7 17.50 10.69 -19.96
N SER A 8 18.14 11.61 -19.22
CA SER A 8 19.00 11.25 -18.09
C SER A 8 18.61 11.97 -16.80
N PHE A 9 18.55 11.19 -15.71
CA PHE A 9 18.21 11.63 -14.36
C PHE A 9 19.14 10.99 -13.33
N ASP A 10 19.26 11.58 -12.15
CA ASP A 10 19.95 10.94 -11.02
C ASP A 10 19.10 9.79 -10.45
N GLY A 11 17.80 10.05 -10.26
CA GLY A 11 16.82 9.05 -9.82
C GLY A 11 15.63 8.98 -10.78
N VAL A 12 15.23 7.76 -11.14
CA VAL A 12 14.00 7.47 -11.90
C VAL A 12 13.10 6.58 -11.07
N ILE A 13 11.90 7.05 -10.80
CA ILE A 13 10.88 6.34 -10.05
C ILE A 13 9.80 5.86 -11.02
N VAL A 14 9.56 4.56 -11.07
CA VAL A 14 8.50 3.93 -11.86
C VAL A 14 7.31 3.66 -10.96
N GLY A 15 6.27 4.49 -11.10
CA GLY A 15 5.07 4.45 -10.28
C GLY A 15 4.87 5.71 -9.43
N GLY A 16 3.80 6.45 -9.70
CA GLY A 16 3.44 7.71 -9.04
C GLY A 16 2.51 7.54 -7.84
N GLY A 17 2.57 6.40 -7.14
CA GLY A 17 1.82 6.15 -5.90
C GLY A 17 2.51 6.73 -4.66
N GLY A 18 1.95 6.44 -3.47
CA GLY A 18 2.46 6.97 -2.20
C GLY A 18 3.94 6.65 -1.96
N ALA A 19 4.35 5.39 -2.16
CA ALA A 19 5.73 4.98 -1.97
C ALA A 19 6.68 5.66 -2.96
N GLY A 20 6.34 5.64 -4.25
CA GLY A 20 7.17 6.27 -5.29
C GLY A 20 7.31 7.78 -5.11
N MET A 21 6.21 8.48 -4.81
CA MET A 21 6.27 9.93 -4.58
C MET A 21 7.01 10.29 -3.28
N ARG A 22 6.97 9.42 -2.24
CA ARG A 22 7.78 9.67 -1.04
C ARG A 22 9.28 9.52 -1.31
N ALA A 23 9.67 8.49 -2.10
CA ALA A 23 11.06 8.32 -2.53
C ALA A 23 11.53 9.46 -3.44
N ALA A 24 10.72 9.84 -4.43
CA ALA A 24 11.01 10.96 -5.34
C ALA A 24 11.21 12.27 -4.58
N LEU A 25 10.33 12.56 -3.62
CA LEU A 25 10.39 13.78 -2.81
C LEU A 25 11.71 13.89 -2.06
N GLN A 26 12.20 12.79 -1.46
CA GLN A 26 13.48 12.78 -0.75
C GLN A 26 14.63 13.21 -1.66
N LEU A 27 14.69 12.64 -2.87
CA LEU A 27 15.75 12.96 -3.83
C LEU A 27 15.64 14.38 -4.36
N ALA A 28 14.43 14.83 -4.69
CA ALA A 28 14.18 16.17 -5.21
C ALA A 28 14.50 17.26 -4.17
N GLN A 29 14.14 17.07 -2.90
CA GLN A 29 14.49 17.96 -1.79
C GLN A 29 16.00 18.11 -1.60
N SER A 30 16.76 17.05 -1.89
CA SER A 30 18.22 17.05 -1.83
C SER A 30 18.89 17.59 -3.10
N GLY A 31 18.10 18.09 -4.06
CA GLY A 31 18.58 18.76 -5.27
C GLY A 31 18.97 17.81 -6.41
N TYR A 32 18.68 16.52 -6.31
CA TYR A 32 18.94 15.57 -7.39
C TYR A 32 17.88 15.64 -8.49
N LYS A 33 18.32 15.51 -9.74
CA LYS A 33 17.44 15.47 -10.91
C LYS A 33 16.61 14.20 -10.90
N THR A 34 15.34 14.31 -10.51
CA THR A 34 14.44 13.19 -10.25
C THR A 34 13.26 13.17 -11.22
N ALA A 35 12.94 12.00 -11.74
CA ALA A 35 11.77 11.78 -12.58
C ALA A 35 10.84 10.71 -11.99
N VAL A 36 9.52 10.90 -12.17
CA VAL A 36 8.48 9.93 -11.90
C VAL A 36 7.78 9.56 -13.19
N ILE A 37 7.79 8.28 -13.55
CA ILE A 37 7.07 7.74 -14.71
C ILE A 37 5.78 7.10 -14.18
N SER A 38 4.63 7.54 -14.68
CA SER A 38 3.33 7.04 -14.24
C SER A 38 2.37 6.85 -15.42
N LYS A 39 1.75 5.68 -15.51
CA LYS A 39 0.77 5.39 -16.57
C LYS A 39 -0.58 6.09 -16.39
N VAL A 40 -0.78 6.74 -15.25
CA VAL A 40 -1.91 7.65 -14.99
C VAL A 40 -1.39 8.92 -14.36
N PHE A 41 -2.20 9.97 -14.30
CA PHE A 41 -1.85 11.14 -13.51
C PHE A 41 -1.60 10.73 -12.05
N PRO A 42 -0.51 11.17 -11.37
CA PRO A 42 -0.09 10.63 -10.07
C PRO A 42 -1.19 10.61 -9.00
N THR A 43 -2.02 11.67 -8.93
CA THR A 43 -3.14 11.74 -7.97
C THR A 43 -4.29 10.77 -8.28
N ARG A 44 -4.20 10.00 -9.36
CA ARG A 44 -5.09 8.91 -9.74
C ARG A 44 -4.52 7.52 -9.47
N SER A 45 -3.32 7.42 -8.88
CA SER A 45 -2.76 6.12 -8.51
C SER A 45 -3.59 5.43 -7.43
N HIS A 46 -3.44 4.11 -7.29
CA HIS A 46 -4.28 3.31 -6.39
C HIS A 46 -4.25 3.77 -4.93
N THR A 47 -3.17 4.41 -4.48
CA THR A 47 -3.07 5.00 -3.13
C THR A 47 -4.24 5.96 -2.82
N VAL A 48 -4.81 6.64 -3.84
CA VAL A 48 -5.98 7.54 -3.66
C VAL A 48 -7.17 6.81 -3.04
N SER A 49 -7.31 5.51 -3.28
CA SER A 49 -8.42 4.67 -2.81
C SER A 49 -8.24 4.18 -1.37
N ALA A 50 -7.13 4.46 -0.71
CA ALA A 50 -6.89 4.04 0.66
C ALA A 50 -7.74 4.87 1.64
N GLN A 51 -8.70 4.22 2.28
CA GLN A 51 -9.73 4.86 3.10
C GLN A 51 -9.39 4.83 4.60
N GLY A 52 -8.74 3.76 5.05
CA GLY A 52 -8.64 3.39 6.46
C GLY A 52 -7.80 4.31 7.32
N GLY A 53 -6.60 4.63 6.88
CA GLY A 53 -5.62 5.39 7.63
C GLY A 53 -4.23 4.77 7.62
N ILE A 54 -3.30 5.39 8.35
CA ILE A 54 -1.93 4.95 8.55
C ILE A 54 -1.82 4.43 9.99
N THR A 55 -1.59 3.12 10.16
CA THR A 55 -1.42 2.53 11.49
C THR A 55 -0.04 2.86 12.03
N CYS A 56 0.01 3.57 13.15
CA CYS A 56 1.26 3.99 13.78
C CYS A 56 1.05 4.37 15.25
N ALA A 57 1.94 3.91 16.13
CA ALA A 57 1.90 4.18 17.56
C ALA A 57 2.45 5.59 17.86
N ILE A 58 1.62 6.62 17.71
CA ILE A 58 1.97 8.01 18.02
C ILE A 58 1.43 8.49 19.37
N ALA A 59 0.87 7.59 20.17
CA ALA A 59 0.35 7.86 21.51
C ALA A 59 -0.68 9.01 21.59
N SER A 60 -1.48 9.19 20.54
CA SER A 60 -2.49 10.26 20.47
C SER A 60 -3.79 9.87 21.15
N ALA A 61 -4.33 8.68 20.83
CA ALA A 61 -5.54 8.16 21.44
C ALA A 61 -5.28 7.48 22.79
N ASP A 62 -4.14 6.83 22.93
CA ASP A 62 -3.68 6.16 24.14
C ASP A 62 -2.26 6.63 24.48
N PRO A 63 -2.05 7.37 25.58
CA PRO A 63 -0.74 7.87 25.95
C PRO A 63 0.33 6.79 26.21
N ASP A 64 -0.09 5.57 26.52
CA ASP A 64 0.79 4.45 26.80
C ASP A 64 1.11 3.62 25.55
N ASP A 65 0.48 3.91 24.37
CA ASP A 65 0.71 3.16 23.14
C ASP A 65 2.18 3.26 22.68
N ASP A 66 2.77 2.11 22.39
CA ASP A 66 4.19 1.97 22.09
C ASP A 66 4.38 1.21 20.76
N TRP A 67 5.36 1.62 19.95
CA TRP A 67 5.68 0.97 18.67
C TRP A 67 6.07 -0.51 18.83
N ARG A 68 6.54 -0.95 20.03
CA ARG A 68 6.84 -2.36 20.31
C ARG A 68 5.57 -3.21 20.38
N TRP A 69 4.46 -2.64 20.85
CA TRP A 69 3.16 -3.32 20.76
C TRP A 69 2.68 -3.44 19.33
N HIS A 70 2.89 -2.39 18.53
CA HIS A 70 2.61 -2.43 17.09
C HIS A 70 3.48 -3.47 16.37
N MET A 71 4.79 -3.54 16.69
CA MET A 71 5.70 -4.57 16.19
C MET A 71 5.20 -5.97 16.56
N TYR A 72 4.85 -6.21 17.82
CA TYR A 72 4.29 -7.50 18.27
C TYR A 72 3.07 -7.91 17.45
N ASP A 73 2.10 -7.01 17.29
CA ASP A 73 0.89 -7.27 16.50
C ASP A 73 1.22 -7.54 15.03
N THR A 74 2.20 -6.84 14.46
CA THR A 74 2.63 -7.03 13.08
C THR A 74 3.31 -8.39 12.88
N VAL A 75 4.21 -8.79 13.77
CA VAL A 75 4.86 -10.12 13.75
C VAL A 75 3.80 -11.22 13.86
N LYS A 76 2.88 -11.12 14.82
CA LYS A 76 1.79 -12.07 14.99
C LYS A 76 0.83 -12.08 13.81
N GLY A 77 0.48 -10.89 13.31
CA GLY A 77 -0.44 -10.73 12.17
C GLY A 77 0.12 -11.27 10.85
N SER A 78 1.45 -11.28 10.70
CA SER A 78 2.15 -11.85 9.55
C SER A 78 2.30 -13.37 9.58
N ASP A 79 1.63 -14.05 10.52
CA ASP A 79 1.77 -15.48 10.82
C ASP A 79 3.21 -15.89 11.20
N TYR A 80 3.96 -14.98 11.82
CA TYR A 80 5.36 -15.15 12.29
C TYR A 80 6.38 -15.43 11.17
N ILE A 81 6.03 -15.25 9.91
CA ILE A 81 6.94 -15.45 8.77
C ILE A 81 7.46 -14.13 8.18
N GLY A 82 7.01 -12.99 8.71
CA GLY A 82 7.58 -11.68 8.34
C GLY A 82 9.01 -11.51 8.90
N ASP A 83 9.81 -10.73 8.20
CA ASP A 83 11.16 -10.34 8.66
C ASP A 83 11.04 -9.39 9.87
N GLN A 84 11.52 -9.85 11.03
CA GLN A 84 11.34 -9.13 12.28
C GLN A 84 12.18 -7.86 12.36
N ASP A 85 13.36 -7.82 11.73
CA ASP A 85 14.21 -6.62 11.69
C ASP A 85 13.56 -5.54 10.81
N ALA A 86 12.97 -5.94 9.69
CA ALA A 86 12.21 -5.03 8.83
C ALA A 86 10.93 -4.52 9.51
N ILE A 87 10.24 -5.38 10.26
CA ILE A 87 9.04 -4.99 11.04
C ILE A 87 9.44 -4.03 12.16
N GLU A 88 10.54 -4.28 12.88
CA GLU A 88 11.08 -3.38 13.90
C GLU A 88 11.39 -2.02 13.30
N TYR A 89 12.10 -1.99 12.17
CA TYR A 89 12.41 -0.75 11.45
C TYR A 89 11.14 0.02 11.09
N MET A 90 10.16 -0.64 10.47
CA MET A 90 8.90 0.01 10.08
C MET A 90 8.16 0.61 11.27
N CYS A 91 8.01 -0.14 12.36
CA CYS A 91 7.23 0.29 13.52
C CYS A 91 7.95 1.37 14.33
N SER A 92 9.27 1.28 14.48
CA SER A 92 10.06 2.25 15.26
C SER A 92 10.23 3.59 14.55
N VAL A 93 10.39 3.60 13.22
CA VAL A 93 10.52 4.82 12.39
C VAL A 93 9.15 5.43 12.05
N GLY A 94 8.09 4.64 12.14
CA GLY A 94 6.73 5.05 11.77
C GLY A 94 6.27 6.38 12.38
N PRO A 95 6.43 6.63 13.69
CA PRO A 95 6.02 7.90 14.31
C PRO A 95 6.66 9.12 13.66
N GLU A 96 7.97 9.10 13.41
CA GLU A 96 8.68 10.17 12.71
C GLU A 96 8.11 10.38 11.30
N ALA A 97 7.91 9.31 10.55
CA ALA A 97 7.37 9.36 9.20
C ALA A 97 5.95 9.94 9.13
N VAL A 98 5.09 9.64 10.12
CA VAL A 98 3.73 10.22 10.21
C VAL A 98 3.77 11.70 10.53
N PHE A 99 4.62 12.14 11.46
CA PHE A 99 4.77 13.57 11.77
C PHE A 99 5.39 14.35 10.60
N GLU A 100 6.32 13.76 9.85
CA GLU A 100 6.81 14.37 8.59
C GLU A 100 5.67 14.64 7.60
N LEU A 101 4.73 13.70 7.44
CA LEU A 101 3.56 13.88 6.56
C LEU A 101 2.66 15.01 7.06
N GLU A 102 2.44 15.11 8.37
CA GLU A 102 1.70 16.22 8.96
C GLU A 102 2.36 17.57 8.61
N HIS A 103 3.67 17.68 8.80
CA HIS A 103 4.45 18.88 8.47
C HIS A 103 4.46 19.18 6.96
N MET A 104 4.32 18.16 6.10
CA MET A 104 4.15 18.33 4.66
C MET A 104 2.75 18.82 4.28
N GLY A 105 1.81 18.89 5.25
CA GLY A 105 0.45 19.40 5.05
C GLY A 105 -0.61 18.33 4.89
N LEU A 106 -0.37 17.07 5.29
CA LEU A 106 -1.42 16.07 5.32
C LEU A 106 -2.43 16.43 6.42
N PRO A 107 -3.72 16.70 6.07
CA PRO A 107 -4.71 17.19 7.00
C PRO A 107 -5.36 16.03 7.78
N PHE A 108 -4.63 15.42 8.71
CA PHE A 108 -5.23 14.43 9.61
C PHE A 108 -6.43 15.01 10.36
N SER A 109 -7.46 14.21 10.55
CA SER A 109 -8.57 14.53 11.47
C SER A 109 -8.03 14.77 12.88
N ARG A 110 -8.71 15.63 13.64
CA ARG A 110 -8.26 16.03 14.97
C ARG A 110 -9.27 15.63 16.05
N THR A 111 -8.75 15.35 17.24
CA THR A 111 -9.56 15.29 18.47
C THR A 111 -9.94 16.71 18.91
N GLU A 112 -10.81 16.83 19.91
CA GLU A 112 -11.18 18.11 20.51
C GLU A 112 -9.97 18.86 21.10
N GLU A 113 -8.96 18.10 21.58
CA GLU A 113 -7.70 18.65 22.11
C GLU A 113 -6.69 18.98 21.01
N GLY A 114 -7.04 18.83 19.74
CA GLY A 114 -6.18 19.15 18.60
C GLY A 114 -5.14 18.07 18.25
N ARG A 115 -5.18 16.90 18.88
CA ARG A 115 -4.28 15.78 18.55
C ARG A 115 -4.70 15.10 17.27
N ILE A 116 -3.79 14.37 16.60
CA ILE A 116 -4.13 13.52 15.45
C ILE A 116 -5.14 12.46 15.88
N TYR A 117 -6.26 12.36 15.17
CA TYR A 117 -7.28 11.35 15.44
C TYR A 117 -6.76 9.95 15.07
N GLN A 118 -6.93 9.01 15.98
CA GLN A 118 -6.62 7.60 15.78
C GLN A 118 -7.84 6.73 16.06
N ARG A 119 -8.05 5.71 15.20
CA ARG A 119 -9.14 4.73 15.35
C ARG A 119 -8.60 3.31 15.51
N PRO A 120 -9.38 2.39 16.10
CA PRO A 120 -9.01 0.97 16.18
C PRO A 120 -9.10 0.29 14.82
N PHE A 121 -8.19 -0.66 14.59
CA PHE A 121 -8.21 -1.58 13.46
C PHE A 121 -8.02 -3.01 13.95
N GLY A 122 -8.43 -3.99 13.13
CA GLY A 122 -8.35 -5.41 13.44
C GLY A 122 -6.93 -5.90 13.68
N GLY A 123 -6.79 -6.76 14.70
CA GLY A 123 -5.50 -7.33 15.07
C GLY A 123 -4.57 -6.38 15.83
N GLN A 124 -5.00 -5.17 16.15
CA GLN A 124 -4.23 -4.20 16.92
C GLN A 124 -4.54 -4.33 18.41
N SER A 125 -3.51 -4.53 19.23
CA SER A 125 -3.66 -4.76 20.67
C SER A 125 -2.71 -3.91 21.50
N LYS A 126 -3.05 -3.76 22.80
CA LYS A 126 -2.19 -3.14 23.82
C LYS A 126 -1.41 -4.20 24.56
N ASN A 127 -0.29 -3.79 25.16
CA ASN A 127 0.50 -4.61 26.07
C ASN A 127 0.69 -6.05 25.55
N TYR A 128 1.23 -6.17 24.33
CA TYR A 128 1.55 -7.47 23.71
C TYR A 128 0.38 -8.46 23.67
N GLY A 129 -0.82 -7.96 23.37
CA GLY A 129 -2.04 -8.76 23.27
C GLY A 129 -2.86 -8.90 24.55
N GLU A 130 -2.38 -8.45 25.70
CA GLU A 130 -3.03 -8.58 27.00
C GLU A 130 -3.92 -7.39 27.38
N GLY A 131 -3.68 -6.21 26.79
CA GLY A 131 -4.32 -4.94 27.17
C GLY A 131 -5.59 -4.58 26.39
N GLY A 132 -6.14 -5.48 25.60
CA GLY A 132 -7.32 -5.24 24.76
C GLY A 132 -7.01 -4.51 23.45
N GLN A 133 -8.03 -3.92 22.82
CA GLN A 133 -7.94 -3.27 21.50
C GLN A 133 -7.15 -1.95 21.57
N ALA A 134 -6.20 -1.77 20.66
CA ALA A 134 -5.48 -0.50 20.47
C ALA A 134 -6.15 0.35 19.38
N ALA A 135 -6.12 1.69 19.56
CA ALA A 135 -6.52 2.67 18.56
C ALA A 135 -5.28 3.45 18.10
N ARG A 136 -4.60 2.97 17.04
CA ARG A 136 -3.36 3.57 16.53
C ARG A 136 -3.39 3.93 15.04
N THR A 137 -4.55 3.82 14.38
CA THR A 137 -4.66 4.16 12.95
C THR A 137 -5.00 5.63 12.76
N CYS A 138 -4.00 6.41 12.35
CA CYS A 138 -4.11 7.84 12.06
C CYS A 138 -4.92 8.07 10.79
N ALA A 139 -5.96 8.89 10.85
CA ALA A 139 -6.91 9.04 9.73
C ALA A 139 -7.18 10.50 9.36
N ALA A 140 -7.44 10.70 8.06
CA ALA A 140 -8.09 11.89 7.51
C ALA A 140 -9.48 11.45 7.02
N ALA A 141 -10.47 11.43 7.91
CA ALA A 141 -11.78 10.79 7.74
C ALA A 141 -11.63 9.39 7.13
N ASP A 142 -12.31 9.09 6.02
CA ASP A 142 -12.17 7.86 5.23
C ASP A 142 -11.45 8.09 3.87
N ARG A 143 -10.62 9.13 3.79
CA ARG A 143 -9.91 9.58 2.58
C ARG A 143 -8.42 9.81 2.81
N THR A 144 -7.80 9.03 3.72
CA THR A 144 -6.40 9.23 4.12
C THR A 144 -5.43 9.07 2.95
N GLY A 145 -5.66 8.10 2.05
CA GLY A 145 -4.81 7.91 0.87
C GLY A 145 -4.90 9.07 -0.12
N HIS A 146 -6.09 9.64 -0.31
CA HIS A 146 -6.28 10.85 -1.11
C HIS A 146 -5.47 12.02 -0.51
N ALA A 147 -5.60 12.25 0.79
CA ALA A 147 -4.88 13.32 1.47
C ALA A 147 -3.36 13.14 1.39
N LEU A 148 -2.86 11.91 1.62
CA LEU A 148 -1.46 11.55 1.51
C LEU A 148 -0.92 11.84 0.10
N LEU A 149 -1.62 11.36 -0.91
CA LEU A 149 -1.18 11.46 -2.29
C LEU A 149 -1.08 12.92 -2.75
N HIS A 150 -2.06 13.75 -2.38
CA HIS A 150 -2.05 15.19 -2.69
C HIS A 150 -0.93 15.94 -1.95
N ALA A 151 -0.68 15.65 -0.68
CA ALA A 151 0.42 16.25 0.08
C ALA A 151 1.79 15.92 -0.56
N LEU A 152 2.02 14.64 -0.90
CA LEU A 152 3.26 14.21 -1.57
C LEU A 152 3.40 14.78 -2.99
N TYR A 153 2.32 14.87 -3.76
CA TYR A 153 2.32 15.46 -5.10
C TYR A 153 2.70 16.95 -5.05
N GLN A 154 2.08 17.71 -4.16
CA GLN A 154 2.40 19.11 -3.94
C GLN A 154 3.88 19.30 -3.54
N GLY A 155 4.37 18.45 -2.62
CA GLY A 155 5.77 18.44 -2.21
C GLY A 155 6.74 18.22 -3.39
N ASN A 156 6.45 17.24 -4.23
CA ASN A 156 7.23 16.93 -5.43
C ASN A 156 7.22 18.08 -6.45
N MET A 157 6.04 18.66 -6.73
CA MET A 157 5.92 19.83 -7.62
C MET A 157 6.74 21.01 -7.11
N LYS A 158 6.70 21.27 -5.81
CA LYS A 158 7.44 22.36 -5.16
C LYS A 158 8.97 22.18 -5.25
N ASN A 159 9.44 20.94 -5.35
CA ASN A 159 10.86 20.58 -5.45
C ASN A 159 11.29 20.21 -6.89
N ASN A 160 10.50 20.55 -7.91
CA ASN A 160 10.81 20.39 -9.32
C ASN A 160 11.01 18.93 -9.77
N THR A 161 10.34 17.97 -9.15
CA THR A 161 10.28 16.60 -9.67
C THR A 161 9.68 16.61 -11.08
N VAL A 162 10.31 15.93 -12.03
CA VAL A 162 9.80 15.82 -13.41
C VAL A 162 8.80 14.68 -13.47
N PHE A 163 7.58 14.94 -13.95
CA PHE A 163 6.55 13.94 -14.09
C PHE A 163 6.33 13.57 -15.56
N PHE A 164 6.45 12.28 -15.87
CA PHE A 164 6.02 11.67 -17.12
C PHE A 164 4.65 11.04 -16.91
N ASN A 165 3.60 11.86 -17.04
CA ASN A 165 2.21 11.41 -16.86
C ASN A 165 1.72 10.71 -18.13
N GLU A 166 0.99 9.59 -17.96
CA GLU A 166 0.49 8.75 -19.05
C GLU A 166 1.64 8.19 -19.91
N TRP A 167 2.72 7.81 -19.21
CA TRP A 167 3.84 7.06 -19.75
C TRP A 167 3.91 5.68 -19.13
N TYR A 168 4.14 4.68 -19.96
CA TYR A 168 4.20 3.28 -19.59
C TYR A 168 5.65 2.78 -19.67
N ALA A 169 6.22 2.42 -18.51
CA ALA A 169 7.51 1.74 -18.47
C ALA A 169 7.33 0.29 -18.88
N THR A 170 8.07 -0.16 -19.89
CA THR A 170 7.92 -1.48 -20.49
C THR A 170 8.98 -2.46 -19.99
N ASP A 171 10.24 -2.05 -19.91
CA ASP A 171 11.35 -2.93 -19.63
C ASP A 171 12.46 -2.26 -18.83
N ILE A 172 13.17 -3.08 -18.05
CA ILE A 172 14.39 -2.71 -17.35
C ILE A 172 15.56 -2.78 -18.32
N VAL A 173 16.41 -1.77 -18.33
CA VAL A 173 17.67 -1.78 -19.07
C VAL A 173 18.80 -2.17 -18.12
N LYS A 174 19.52 -3.26 -18.48
CA LYS A 174 20.74 -3.71 -17.78
C LYS A 174 21.95 -3.47 -18.68
N ASN A 175 23.07 -3.12 -18.09
CA ASN A 175 24.35 -3.14 -18.79
C ASN A 175 25.01 -4.54 -18.75
N GLN A 176 26.15 -4.68 -19.41
CA GLN A 176 26.90 -5.94 -19.48
C GLN A 176 27.34 -6.49 -18.11
N ASP A 177 27.46 -5.63 -17.09
CA ASP A 177 27.79 -6.03 -15.72
C ASP A 177 26.55 -6.50 -14.92
N GLY A 178 25.36 -6.49 -15.54
CA GLY A 178 24.10 -6.83 -14.89
C GLY A 178 23.52 -5.71 -14.02
N ALA A 179 24.14 -4.53 -14.00
CA ALA A 179 23.61 -3.39 -13.29
C ALA A 179 22.42 -2.76 -14.03
N VAL A 180 21.40 -2.35 -13.29
CA VAL A 180 20.26 -1.60 -13.85
C VAL A 180 20.68 -0.15 -14.08
N VAL A 181 20.46 0.32 -15.31
CA VAL A 181 20.89 1.64 -15.78
C VAL A 181 19.73 2.52 -16.24
N GLY A 182 18.52 2.05 -16.10
CA GLY A 182 17.30 2.76 -16.43
C GLY A 182 16.18 1.86 -16.91
N VAL A 183 15.21 2.46 -17.60
CA VAL A 183 14.04 1.77 -18.17
C VAL A 183 13.72 2.27 -19.57
N ILE A 184 13.06 1.44 -20.35
CA ILE A 184 12.37 1.86 -21.58
C ILE A 184 10.95 2.30 -21.19
N ALA A 185 10.51 3.43 -21.74
CA ALA A 185 9.17 3.94 -21.51
C ALA A 185 8.52 4.43 -22.80
N ILE A 186 7.21 4.26 -22.90
CA ILE A 186 6.39 4.68 -24.04
C ILE A 186 5.42 5.78 -23.60
N CYS A 187 5.42 6.88 -24.32
CA CYS A 187 4.36 7.89 -24.21
C CYS A 187 3.04 7.31 -24.74
N MET A 188 2.03 7.18 -23.88
CA MET A 188 0.76 6.54 -24.27
C MET A 188 -0.05 7.38 -25.27
N GLU A 189 0.18 8.71 -25.28
CA GLU A 189 -0.50 9.61 -26.22
C GLU A 189 0.09 9.53 -27.65
N THR A 190 1.44 9.54 -27.74
CA THR A 190 2.13 9.69 -29.04
C THR A 190 2.72 8.40 -29.57
N GLY A 191 2.88 7.37 -28.72
CA GLY A 191 3.63 6.15 -29.06
C GLY A 191 5.15 6.34 -29.09
N GLU A 192 5.67 7.51 -28.74
CA GLU A 192 7.11 7.74 -28.65
C GLU A 192 7.73 6.83 -27.61
N THR A 193 8.76 6.07 -28.00
CA THR A 193 9.55 5.23 -27.11
C THR A 193 10.86 5.92 -26.76
N VAL A 194 11.20 5.97 -25.47
CA VAL A 194 12.42 6.60 -24.97
C VAL A 194 13.16 5.68 -24.01
N TYR A 195 14.48 5.82 -23.97
CA TYR A 195 15.32 5.28 -22.92
C TYR A 195 15.47 6.34 -21.81
N VAL A 196 15.01 6.01 -20.61
CA VAL A 196 15.13 6.86 -19.42
C VAL A 196 16.27 6.32 -18.55
N ARG A 197 17.44 6.88 -18.74
CA ARG A 197 18.69 6.51 -18.07
C ARG A 197 18.75 7.08 -16.66
N SER A 198 19.26 6.30 -15.69
CA SER A 198 19.36 6.73 -14.30
C SER A 198 20.57 6.14 -13.58
N LYS A 199 21.01 6.82 -12.51
CA LYS A 199 21.95 6.27 -11.53
C LYS A 199 21.28 5.31 -10.57
N ALA A 200 20.00 5.56 -10.29
CA ALA A 200 19.14 4.72 -9.45
C ALA A 200 17.73 4.63 -10.05
N THR A 201 17.23 3.43 -10.22
CA THR A 201 15.87 3.13 -10.68
C THR A 201 15.07 2.54 -9.54
N VAL A 202 13.95 3.17 -9.16
CA VAL A 202 13.07 2.72 -8.07
C VAL A 202 11.76 2.22 -8.63
N PHE A 203 11.41 0.97 -8.37
CA PHE A 203 10.09 0.44 -8.69
C PHE A 203 9.12 0.67 -7.54
N ALA A 204 8.01 1.34 -7.84
CA ALA A 204 6.90 1.62 -6.93
C ALA A 204 5.55 1.46 -7.65
N THR A 205 5.46 0.41 -8.47
CA THR A 205 4.37 0.19 -9.45
C THR A 205 3.09 -0.37 -8.83
N GLY A 206 3.08 -0.64 -7.51
CA GLY A 206 1.95 -1.26 -6.83
C GLY A 206 1.83 -2.76 -7.13
N GLY A 207 0.73 -3.35 -6.69
CA GLY A 207 0.48 -4.78 -6.79
C GLY A 207 -0.12 -5.23 -8.13
N ALA A 208 -0.59 -6.48 -8.15
CA ALA A 208 -1.14 -7.17 -9.33
C ALA A 208 -2.60 -7.62 -9.14
N GLY A 209 -3.35 -7.01 -8.23
CA GLY A 209 -4.69 -7.49 -7.83
C GLY A 209 -5.71 -7.58 -8.97
N ARG A 210 -5.48 -6.94 -10.11
CA ARG A 210 -6.36 -7.04 -11.30
C ARG A 210 -6.30 -8.37 -12.03
N ILE A 211 -5.45 -9.30 -11.60
CA ILE A 211 -5.50 -10.69 -12.08
C ILE A 211 -6.73 -11.46 -11.54
N TYR A 212 -7.33 -10.96 -10.45
CA TYR A 212 -8.54 -11.54 -9.85
C TYR A 212 -9.81 -10.90 -10.42
N ALA A 213 -10.86 -11.70 -10.62
CA ALA A 213 -12.14 -11.25 -11.13
C ALA A 213 -12.83 -10.26 -10.16
N SER A 214 -12.78 -10.55 -8.84
CA SER A 214 -13.28 -9.66 -7.79
C SER A 214 -12.10 -9.09 -6.99
N THR A 215 -11.91 -7.79 -7.09
CA THR A 215 -10.79 -7.10 -6.45
C THR A 215 -11.13 -5.66 -6.12
N THR A 216 -10.60 -5.17 -4.99
CA THR A 216 -10.65 -3.74 -4.63
C THR A 216 -9.64 -2.90 -5.39
N ASN A 217 -8.75 -3.53 -6.15
CA ASN A 217 -7.65 -2.86 -6.83
C ASN A 217 -8.12 -2.07 -8.06
N ALA A 218 -7.51 -0.91 -8.26
CA ALA A 218 -7.70 -0.11 -9.46
C ALA A 218 -7.27 -0.88 -10.73
N HIS A 219 -7.85 -0.52 -11.88
CA HIS A 219 -7.52 -1.14 -13.18
C HIS A 219 -6.04 -1.07 -13.57
N ILE A 220 -5.31 -0.14 -12.97
CA ILE A 220 -3.87 0.04 -13.19
C ILE A 220 -2.98 -0.97 -12.45
N ASN A 221 -3.51 -1.71 -11.47
CA ASN A 221 -2.75 -2.68 -10.67
C ASN A 221 -2.62 -4.02 -11.39
N THR A 222 -1.81 -4.04 -12.44
CA THR A 222 -1.65 -5.14 -13.40
C THR A 222 -0.33 -5.90 -13.24
N GLY A 223 0.47 -5.58 -12.20
CA GLY A 223 1.72 -6.30 -11.90
C GLY A 223 2.89 -5.93 -12.81
N ASP A 224 2.90 -4.72 -13.37
CA ASP A 224 3.89 -4.32 -14.37
C ASP A 224 5.33 -4.43 -13.85
N GLY A 225 5.60 -3.96 -12.62
CA GLY A 225 6.94 -4.05 -12.03
C GLY A 225 7.41 -5.49 -11.81
N ILE A 226 6.50 -6.35 -11.35
CA ILE A 226 6.78 -7.79 -11.21
C ILE A 226 7.10 -8.40 -12.59
N GLY A 227 6.29 -8.09 -13.59
CA GLY A 227 6.51 -8.58 -14.97
C GLY A 227 7.84 -8.10 -15.55
N MET A 228 8.20 -6.83 -15.36
CA MET A 228 9.49 -6.29 -15.80
C MET A 228 10.67 -6.96 -15.07
N ALA A 229 10.57 -7.18 -13.75
CA ALA A 229 11.61 -7.86 -12.99
C ALA A 229 11.84 -9.29 -13.49
N LEU A 230 10.76 -10.05 -13.67
CA LEU A 230 10.82 -11.43 -14.19
C LEU A 230 11.42 -11.50 -15.60
N ARG A 231 11.01 -10.60 -16.53
CA ARG A 231 11.59 -10.56 -17.88
C ARG A 231 13.08 -10.18 -17.86
N ALA A 232 13.48 -9.36 -16.90
CA ALA A 232 14.89 -9.02 -16.71
C ALA A 232 15.70 -10.13 -16.04
N GLY A 233 15.07 -11.25 -15.63
CA GLY A 233 15.71 -12.38 -14.97
C GLY A 233 15.94 -12.17 -13.47
N PHE A 234 15.23 -11.23 -12.84
CA PHE A 234 15.29 -10.99 -11.41
C PHE A 234 14.25 -11.83 -10.65
N PRO A 235 14.57 -12.25 -9.42
CA PRO A 235 13.65 -13.05 -8.61
C PRO A 235 12.49 -12.22 -8.08
N VAL A 236 11.43 -12.92 -7.72
CA VAL A 236 10.31 -12.41 -6.92
C VAL A 236 10.10 -13.34 -5.73
N GLN A 237 9.55 -12.82 -4.63
CA GLN A 237 9.39 -13.53 -3.37
C GLN A 237 7.95 -13.44 -2.89
N ASP A 238 7.44 -14.52 -2.26
CA ASP A 238 6.14 -14.58 -1.55
C ASP A 238 4.92 -14.17 -2.42
N ILE A 239 5.00 -14.34 -3.75
CA ILE A 239 3.94 -13.91 -4.68
C ILE A 239 2.64 -14.70 -4.56
N GLU A 240 2.64 -15.85 -3.87
CA GLU A 240 1.47 -16.62 -3.50
C GLU A 240 0.70 -16.01 -2.31
N MET A 241 1.30 -15.09 -1.56
CA MET A 241 0.70 -14.48 -0.39
C MET A 241 -0.20 -13.31 -0.78
N TRP A 242 -1.51 -13.57 -0.77
CA TRP A 242 -2.55 -12.60 -1.08
C TRP A 242 -3.49 -12.39 0.08
N GLN A 243 -3.81 -11.13 0.38
CA GLN A 243 -4.83 -10.78 1.36
C GLN A 243 -6.17 -10.49 0.68
N PHE A 244 -7.23 -11.13 1.16
CA PHE A 244 -8.60 -10.80 0.83
C PHE A 244 -9.17 -9.87 1.90
N HIS A 245 -9.65 -8.69 1.48
CA HIS A 245 -10.33 -7.79 2.40
C HIS A 245 -11.72 -8.32 2.69
N PRO A 246 -12.15 -8.40 3.97
CA PRO A 246 -13.47 -8.93 4.32
C PRO A 246 -14.61 -8.18 3.64
N THR A 247 -14.53 -6.87 3.54
CA THR A 247 -15.65 -6.02 3.15
C THR A 247 -15.41 -5.31 1.82
N GLY A 248 -15.50 -6.05 0.70
CA GLY A 248 -15.79 -5.49 -0.61
C GLY A 248 -17.28 -5.45 -0.85
N ILE A 249 -17.82 -4.45 -1.54
CA ILE A 249 -19.23 -4.40 -1.95
C ILE A 249 -19.52 -5.60 -2.86
N ALA A 250 -20.52 -6.40 -2.50
CA ALA A 250 -20.91 -7.58 -3.27
C ALA A 250 -21.28 -7.20 -4.71
N GLY A 251 -20.74 -7.94 -5.69
CA GLY A 251 -20.95 -7.69 -7.13
C GLY A 251 -20.11 -6.57 -7.72
N ALA A 252 -19.70 -5.55 -6.94
CA ALA A 252 -18.93 -4.40 -7.43
C ALA A 252 -17.42 -4.50 -7.11
N GLY A 253 -17.04 -5.21 -6.05
CA GLY A 253 -15.65 -5.33 -5.59
C GLY A 253 -15.07 -4.02 -4.98
N VAL A 254 -15.87 -2.99 -4.82
CA VAL A 254 -15.43 -1.71 -4.27
C VAL A 254 -15.16 -1.85 -2.77
N LEU A 255 -14.05 -1.28 -2.31
CA LEU A 255 -13.63 -1.36 -0.91
C LEU A 255 -14.59 -0.62 0.02
N VAL A 256 -15.05 -1.31 1.07
CA VAL A 256 -15.64 -0.71 2.27
C VAL A 256 -14.62 -0.87 3.40
N THR A 257 -14.04 0.22 3.84
CA THR A 257 -12.91 0.24 4.78
C THR A 257 -13.18 -0.53 6.07
N GLU A 258 -12.14 -1.16 6.61
CA GLU A 258 -12.15 -1.71 7.97
C GLU A 258 -12.46 -0.64 9.03
N GLY A 259 -12.23 0.64 8.71
CA GLY A 259 -12.61 1.77 9.55
C GLY A 259 -14.08 1.76 9.96
N CYS A 260 -14.97 1.21 9.12
CA CYS A 260 -16.40 1.03 9.46
C CYS A 260 -16.57 0.15 10.71
N ARG A 261 -15.81 -0.95 10.79
CA ARG A 261 -15.82 -1.83 11.97
C ARG A 261 -15.10 -1.20 13.16
N GLY A 262 -14.07 -0.41 12.87
CA GLY A 262 -13.36 0.40 13.88
C GLY A 262 -14.26 1.47 14.51
N GLU A 263 -15.18 2.07 13.77
CA GLU A 263 -16.16 3.03 14.28
C GLU A 263 -17.35 2.35 14.98
N GLY A 264 -17.41 0.99 15.01
CA GLY A 264 -18.43 0.22 15.71
C GLY A 264 -19.38 -0.58 14.83
N GLY A 265 -19.15 -0.61 13.52
CA GLY A 265 -19.90 -1.47 12.59
C GLY A 265 -19.63 -2.95 12.83
N TYR A 266 -20.57 -3.81 12.46
CA TYR A 266 -20.44 -5.26 12.61
C TYR A 266 -21.13 -6.04 11.48
N LEU A 267 -20.70 -7.31 11.32
CA LEU A 267 -21.19 -8.21 10.29
C LEU A 267 -22.36 -9.06 10.81
N ILE A 268 -23.36 -9.25 9.95
CA ILE A 268 -24.52 -10.13 10.23
C ILE A 268 -24.76 -11.07 9.06
N ASN A 269 -25.21 -12.30 9.38
CA ASN A 269 -25.69 -13.28 8.42
C ASN A 269 -27.19 -13.07 8.11
N LYS A 270 -27.79 -13.96 7.29
CA LYS A 270 -29.21 -13.87 6.90
C LYS A 270 -30.20 -13.95 8.07
N ASP A 271 -29.78 -14.57 9.18
CA ASP A 271 -30.59 -14.72 10.38
C ASP A 271 -30.48 -13.53 11.33
N GLY A 272 -29.70 -12.51 10.94
CA GLY A 272 -29.42 -11.32 11.76
C GLY A 272 -28.40 -11.57 12.88
N GLU A 273 -27.76 -12.75 12.90
CA GLU A 273 -26.73 -13.08 13.89
C GLU A 273 -25.44 -12.30 13.62
N ARG A 274 -24.87 -11.67 14.64
CA ARG A 274 -23.49 -11.13 14.64
C ARG A 274 -22.51 -12.30 14.80
N PHE A 275 -22.29 -13.05 13.69
CA PHE A 275 -21.58 -14.33 13.71
C PHE A 275 -20.13 -14.25 14.17
N MET A 276 -19.47 -13.10 14.06
CA MET A 276 -18.09 -12.92 14.53
C MET A 276 -17.95 -13.12 16.05
N GLU A 277 -19.00 -12.98 16.84
CA GLU A 277 -18.98 -13.30 18.27
C GLU A 277 -18.77 -14.80 18.53
N ARG A 278 -19.14 -15.65 17.59
CA ARG A 278 -18.94 -17.10 17.63
C ARG A 278 -17.55 -17.51 17.15
N TYR A 279 -17.05 -16.88 16.08
CA TYR A 279 -15.75 -17.22 15.49
C TYR A 279 -14.56 -16.59 16.23
N ALA A 280 -14.72 -15.40 16.77
CA ALA A 280 -13.69 -14.65 17.47
C ALA A 280 -14.27 -13.91 18.70
N PRO A 281 -14.58 -14.62 19.80
CA PRO A 281 -15.33 -14.06 20.94
C PRO A 281 -14.72 -12.80 21.56
N ASN A 282 -13.41 -12.68 21.53
CA ASN A 282 -12.67 -11.55 22.13
C ASN A 282 -12.59 -10.34 21.18
N ALA A 283 -12.08 -10.54 19.97
CA ALA A 283 -11.85 -9.47 19.01
C ALA A 283 -13.08 -9.18 18.14
N LYS A 284 -14.00 -10.14 18.02
CA LYS A 284 -15.24 -10.03 17.21
C LYS A 284 -14.93 -9.55 15.79
N ASP A 285 -15.63 -8.52 15.33
CA ASP A 285 -15.46 -7.94 13.99
C ASP A 285 -14.10 -7.21 13.78
N LEU A 286 -13.33 -7.02 14.84
CA LEU A 286 -11.95 -6.53 14.81
C LEU A 286 -10.89 -7.63 14.98
N ALA A 287 -11.24 -8.89 14.69
CA ALA A 287 -10.27 -9.94 14.44
C ALA A 287 -9.44 -9.64 13.17
N GLY A 288 -8.34 -10.36 12.98
CA GLY A 288 -7.50 -10.23 11.77
C GLY A 288 -8.33 -10.42 10.49
N ARG A 289 -7.95 -9.78 9.42
CA ARG A 289 -8.70 -9.79 8.14
C ARG A 289 -8.91 -11.17 7.58
N ASP A 290 -7.91 -12.02 7.69
CA ASP A 290 -7.96 -13.43 7.28
C ASP A 290 -9.01 -14.23 8.08
N VAL A 291 -9.05 -14.02 9.40
CA VAL A 291 -10.04 -14.64 10.28
C VAL A 291 -11.45 -14.20 9.90
N VAL A 292 -11.68 -12.91 9.73
CA VAL A 292 -13.00 -12.37 9.37
C VAL A 292 -13.41 -12.87 7.99
N ALA A 293 -12.52 -12.80 6.99
CA ALA A 293 -12.82 -13.25 5.62
C ALA A 293 -13.17 -14.75 5.56
N ARG A 294 -12.39 -15.61 6.24
CA ARG A 294 -12.70 -17.06 6.33
C ARG A 294 -14.04 -17.33 7.03
N SER A 295 -14.32 -16.59 8.10
CA SER A 295 -15.60 -16.71 8.80
C SER A 295 -16.79 -16.34 7.92
N MET A 296 -16.67 -15.28 7.11
CA MET A 296 -17.71 -14.88 6.15
C MET A 296 -17.94 -15.96 5.09
N VAL A 297 -16.86 -16.53 4.53
CA VAL A 297 -16.96 -17.63 3.56
C VAL A 297 -17.63 -18.84 4.19
N GLN A 298 -17.30 -19.17 5.45
CA GLN A 298 -17.93 -20.28 6.16
C GLN A 298 -19.44 -20.05 6.34
N GLU A 299 -19.88 -18.84 6.69
CA GLU A 299 -21.30 -18.50 6.78
C GLU A 299 -22.02 -18.71 5.43
N ILE A 300 -21.40 -18.25 4.34
CA ILE A 300 -21.95 -18.41 2.98
C ILE A 300 -22.05 -19.89 2.61
N LEU A 301 -20.98 -20.67 2.78
CA LEU A 301 -20.93 -22.10 2.43
C LEU A 301 -21.90 -22.95 3.23
N GLU A 302 -22.16 -22.59 4.49
CA GLU A 302 -23.12 -23.25 5.35
C GLU A 302 -24.57 -22.78 5.12
N GLY A 303 -24.81 -21.99 4.08
CA GLY A 303 -26.15 -21.54 3.68
C GLY A 303 -26.74 -20.45 4.56
N ARG A 304 -25.90 -19.71 5.32
CA ARG A 304 -26.32 -18.52 6.09
C ARG A 304 -25.96 -17.21 5.41
N GLY A 305 -25.56 -17.25 4.15
CA GLY A 305 -25.38 -16.08 3.31
C GLY A 305 -26.68 -15.31 3.08
N CYS A 306 -26.54 -14.02 2.82
CA CYS A 306 -27.62 -13.07 2.58
C CYS A 306 -27.94 -12.92 1.08
N GLY A 307 -29.05 -12.25 0.77
CA GLY A 307 -29.53 -12.01 -0.57
C GLY A 307 -30.14 -13.24 -1.25
N PRO A 308 -30.65 -13.06 -2.49
CA PRO A 308 -31.34 -14.15 -3.21
C PRO A 308 -30.44 -15.36 -3.52
N GLU A 309 -29.16 -15.11 -3.79
CA GLU A 309 -28.17 -16.12 -4.13
C GLU A 309 -27.43 -16.67 -2.90
N GLY A 310 -27.56 -16.03 -1.73
CA GLY A 310 -26.88 -16.43 -0.49
C GLY A 310 -25.36 -16.29 -0.54
N ASP A 311 -24.85 -15.36 -1.36
CA ASP A 311 -23.44 -15.24 -1.76
C ASP A 311 -22.65 -14.13 -1.03
N HIS A 312 -23.29 -13.42 -0.10
CA HIS A 312 -22.68 -12.33 0.67
C HIS A 312 -23.20 -12.31 2.12
N VAL A 313 -22.67 -11.41 2.94
CA VAL A 313 -23.17 -11.07 4.26
C VAL A 313 -23.43 -9.56 4.34
N TYR A 314 -24.01 -9.07 5.42
CA TYR A 314 -24.28 -7.65 5.60
C TYR A 314 -23.34 -7.01 6.60
N LEU A 315 -22.84 -5.81 6.27
CA LEU A 315 -22.18 -4.88 7.19
C LEU A 315 -23.23 -3.89 7.71
N LYS A 316 -23.47 -3.91 9.01
CA LYS A 316 -24.46 -3.06 9.69
C LYS A 316 -23.79 -1.83 10.28
N LEU A 317 -24.27 -0.64 9.92
CA LEU A 317 -23.77 0.67 10.33
C LEU A 317 -24.85 1.62 10.87
N ASP A 318 -26.13 1.39 10.54
CA ASP A 318 -27.26 2.27 10.84
C ASP A 318 -27.41 2.61 12.33
N HIS A 319 -26.98 1.70 13.22
CA HIS A 319 -27.00 1.92 14.68
C HIS A 319 -26.01 3.00 15.17
N LEU A 320 -25.03 3.40 14.33
CA LEU A 320 -24.07 4.47 14.66
C LEU A 320 -24.68 5.86 14.56
N GLY A 321 -25.75 6.02 13.78
CA GLY A 321 -26.44 7.28 13.54
C GLY A 321 -25.81 8.10 12.41
N GLU A 322 -26.64 8.96 11.81
CA GLU A 322 -26.28 9.77 10.64
C GLU A 322 -25.09 10.71 10.92
N GLU A 323 -25.04 11.35 12.08
CA GLU A 323 -23.98 12.29 12.45
C GLU A 323 -22.58 11.62 12.44
N VAL A 324 -22.46 10.42 13.01
CA VAL A 324 -21.21 9.66 13.01
C VAL A 324 -20.84 9.23 11.60
N LEU A 325 -21.81 8.71 10.85
CA LEU A 325 -21.57 8.22 9.48
C LEU A 325 -21.12 9.34 8.56
N GLU A 326 -21.80 10.48 8.54
CA GLU A 326 -21.48 11.59 7.64
C GLU A 326 -20.20 12.36 8.08
N SER A 327 -19.82 12.32 9.36
CA SER A 327 -18.57 12.95 9.84
C SER A 327 -17.33 12.04 9.72
N ARG A 328 -17.48 10.74 9.97
CA ARG A 328 -16.35 9.78 10.04
C ARG A 328 -16.18 8.95 8.78
N LEU A 329 -17.27 8.68 8.05
CA LEU A 329 -17.34 7.76 6.93
C LEU A 329 -18.11 8.35 5.71
N PRO A 330 -17.93 9.65 5.37
CA PRO A 330 -18.71 10.28 4.31
C PRO A 330 -18.51 9.63 2.95
N GLY A 331 -17.28 9.20 2.62
CA GLY A 331 -16.97 8.50 1.38
C GLY A 331 -17.60 7.11 1.32
N ILE A 332 -17.69 6.40 2.44
CA ILE A 332 -18.36 5.10 2.51
C ILE A 332 -19.86 5.26 2.27
N CYS A 333 -20.47 6.29 2.83
CA CYS A 333 -21.89 6.59 2.58
C CYS A 333 -22.15 6.83 1.08
N GLU A 334 -21.29 7.61 0.43
CA GLU A 334 -21.36 7.87 -1.01
C GLU A 334 -21.16 6.58 -1.84
N LEU A 335 -20.13 5.79 -1.53
CA LEU A 335 -19.84 4.53 -2.24
C LEU A 335 -20.95 3.50 -2.08
N SER A 336 -21.50 3.36 -0.88
CA SER A 336 -22.61 2.44 -0.62
C SER A 336 -23.86 2.81 -1.41
N ARG A 337 -24.26 4.09 -1.38
CA ARG A 337 -25.40 4.58 -2.17
C ARG A 337 -25.20 4.38 -3.67
N THR A 338 -23.96 4.56 -4.15
CA THR A 338 -23.64 4.47 -5.58
C THR A 338 -23.53 3.03 -6.09
N PHE A 339 -22.79 2.16 -5.38
CA PHE A 339 -22.41 0.84 -5.86
C PHE A 339 -23.19 -0.31 -5.24
N ALA A 340 -23.68 -0.14 -4.01
CA ALA A 340 -24.53 -1.13 -3.33
C ALA A 340 -26.01 -0.80 -3.42
N HIS A 341 -26.34 0.43 -3.86
CA HIS A 341 -27.71 0.99 -3.86
C HIS A 341 -28.37 0.93 -2.46
N ALA A 342 -27.55 0.97 -1.41
CA ALA A 342 -27.95 0.91 -0.01
C ALA A 342 -27.54 2.19 0.72
N ASP A 343 -28.46 2.80 1.48
CA ASP A 343 -28.16 3.94 2.35
C ASP A 343 -27.72 3.42 3.73
N PRO A 344 -26.43 3.50 4.10
CA PRO A 344 -25.92 2.90 5.32
C PRO A 344 -26.48 3.52 6.60
N VAL A 345 -27.15 4.68 6.50
CA VAL A 345 -27.91 5.30 7.62
C VAL A 345 -29.19 4.51 7.92
N LYS A 346 -29.73 3.78 6.95
CA LYS A 346 -31.04 3.12 7.03
C LYS A 346 -30.99 1.59 6.90
N GLU A 347 -30.01 1.09 6.18
CA GLU A 347 -29.93 -0.33 5.83
C GLU A 347 -28.47 -0.81 5.74
N PRO A 348 -28.21 -2.13 5.91
CA PRO A 348 -26.86 -2.65 5.88
C PRO A 348 -26.30 -2.72 4.45
N ILE A 349 -24.97 -2.71 4.37
CA ILE A 349 -24.22 -2.82 3.10
C ILE A 349 -23.96 -4.29 2.78
N PRO A 350 -24.29 -4.81 1.57
CA PRO A 350 -23.92 -6.16 1.16
C PRO A 350 -22.42 -6.24 0.89
N VAL A 351 -21.71 -7.15 1.57
CA VAL A 351 -20.25 -7.28 1.49
C VAL A 351 -19.80 -8.73 1.35
N VAL A 352 -18.67 -8.93 0.68
CA VAL A 352 -18.05 -10.23 0.43
C VAL A 352 -16.53 -10.11 0.46
N PRO A 353 -15.78 -11.13 0.89
CA PRO A 353 -14.32 -11.13 0.80
C PRO A 353 -13.84 -10.93 -0.63
N THR A 354 -12.92 -9.98 -0.82
CA THR A 354 -12.50 -9.50 -2.13
C THR A 354 -10.98 -9.34 -2.15
N CYS A 355 -10.31 -9.77 -3.23
CA CYS A 355 -8.85 -9.63 -3.38
C CYS A 355 -8.41 -8.19 -3.17
N HIS A 356 -7.41 -7.95 -2.32
CA HIS A 356 -7.09 -6.62 -1.84
C HIS A 356 -5.62 -6.22 -1.90
N TYR A 357 -4.70 -7.07 -1.42
CA TYR A 357 -3.30 -6.71 -1.28
C TYR A 357 -2.36 -7.89 -1.56
N MET A 358 -1.29 -7.64 -2.31
CA MET A 358 -0.21 -8.58 -2.57
C MET A 358 0.92 -8.36 -1.56
N MET A 359 1.21 -9.35 -0.69
CA MET A 359 2.28 -9.22 0.31
C MET A 359 3.66 -9.46 -0.28
N GLY A 360 3.75 -10.31 -1.29
CA GLY A 360 5.00 -10.59 -2.01
C GLY A 360 5.37 -9.53 -3.05
N GLY A 361 6.53 -9.71 -3.67
CA GLY A 361 7.04 -8.79 -4.69
C GLY A 361 8.51 -8.98 -4.98
N ILE A 362 9.17 -7.92 -5.44
CA ILE A 362 10.62 -7.87 -5.64
C ILE A 362 11.29 -7.88 -4.26
N PRO A 363 12.15 -8.87 -3.93
CA PRO A 363 12.81 -8.93 -2.64
C PRO A 363 13.73 -7.71 -2.44
N THR A 364 13.69 -7.10 -1.25
CA THR A 364 14.48 -5.92 -0.95
C THR A 364 15.06 -5.94 0.45
N THR A 365 16.15 -5.19 0.64
CA THR A 365 16.59 -4.78 1.98
C THR A 365 15.64 -3.73 2.56
N VAL A 366 15.78 -3.41 3.85
CA VAL A 366 15.06 -2.29 4.51
C VAL A 366 15.35 -0.92 3.89
N HIS A 367 16.39 -0.81 3.08
CA HIS A 367 16.75 0.40 2.32
C HIS A 367 16.21 0.39 0.89
N GLY A 368 15.38 -0.59 0.55
CA GLY A 368 14.76 -0.73 -0.77
C GLY A 368 15.70 -1.23 -1.86
N GLN A 369 16.94 -1.64 -1.57
CA GLN A 369 17.82 -2.23 -2.57
C GLN A 369 17.25 -3.58 -3.01
N ALA A 370 17.00 -3.76 -4.30
CA ALA A 370 16.51 -5.02 -4.83
C ALA A 370 17.57 -6.11 -4.70
N LEU A 371 17.11 -7.32 -4.38
CA LEU A 371 17.96 -8.49 -4.13
C LEU A 371 17.81 -9.54 -5.23
N THR A 372 18.90 -10.24 -5.48
CA THR A 372 18.97 -11.51 -6.19
C THR A 372 19.74 -12.50 -5.33
N VAL A 373 19.99 -13.70 -5.84
CA VAL A 373 20.78 -14.72 -5.15
C VAL A 373 22.00 -15.11 -5.98
N ASP A 374 23.12 -15.39 -5.30
CA ASP A 374 24.29 -15.97 -5.94
C ASP A 374 24.12 -17.49 -6.18
N ALA A 375 25.16 -18.13 -6.71
CA ALA A 375 25.14 -19.56 -6.99
C ALA A 375 25.05 -20.43 -5.72
N GLU A 376 25.44 -19.89 -4.59
CA GLU A 376 25.39 -20.51 -3.26
C GLU A 376 24.05 -20.24 -2.54
N GLY A 377 23.19 -19.39 -3.11
CA GLY A 377 21.88 -19.03 -2.55
C GLY A 377 21.91 -17.88 -1.53
N ASN A 378 23.01 -17.11 -1.48
CA ASN A 378 23.09 -15.93 -0.61
C ASN A 378 22.54 -14.69 -1.32
N ASP A 379 21.94 -13.80 -0.55
CA ASP A 379 21.41 -12.53 -1.04
C ASP A 379 22.51 -11.63 -1.63
N GLN A 380 22.24 -11.10 -2.82
CA GLN A 380 23.09 -10.16 -3.52
C GLN A 380 22.28 -8.93 -3.94
N VAL A 381 22.83 -7.76 -3.69
CA VAL A 381 22.19 -6.50 -4.15
C VAL A 381 22.33 -6.38 -5.66
N ILE A 382 21.21 -6.07 -6.33
CA ILE A 382 21.19 -5.71 -7.76
C ILE A 382 21.62 -4.24 -7.88
N PRO A 383 22.80 -3.94 -8.48
CA PRO A 383 23.25 -2.56 -8.59
C PRO A 383 22.29 -1.70 -9.42
N GLY A 384 21.92 -0.53 -8.88
CA GLY A 384 21.08 0.44 -9.57
C GLY A 384 19.56 0.19 -9.50
N LEU A 385 19.13 -0.97 -8.97
CA LEU A 385 17.70 -1.29 -8.81
C LEU A 385 17.27 -1.20 -7.34
N TYR A 386 16.13 -0.51 -7.15
CA TYR A 386 15.45 -0.38 -5.87
C TYR A 386 13.95 -0.67 -6.06
N ALA A 387 13.28 -1.05 -4.98
CA ALA A 387 11.82 -1.16 -4.97
C ALA A 387 11.25 -0.79 -3.60
N CYS A 388 10.04 -0.23 -3.59
CA CYS A 388 9.31 0.11 -2.36
C CYS A 388 7.79 0.05 -2.57
N GLY A 389 7.05 -0.08 -1.47
CA GLY A 389 5.59 -0.26 -1.50
C GLY A 389 5.18 -1.64 -2.00
N GLU A 390 3.95 -1.79 -2.45
CA GLU A 390 3.33 -3.10 -2.74
C GLU A 390 3.99 -3.93 -3.86
N VAL A 391 4.86 -3.34 -4.69
CA VAL A 391 5.65 -4.09 -5.67
C VAL A 391 6.86 -4.77 -5.05
N ALA A 392 7.30 -4.29 -3.88
CA ALA A 392 8.45 -4.79 -3.15
C ALA A 392 8.05 -5.81 -2.09
N CYS A 393 8.94 -6.74 -1.78
CA CYS A 393 8.84 -7.64 -0.65
C CYS A 393 10.03 -7.40 0.29
N VAL A 394 9.88 -6.48 1.24
CA VAL A 394 10.78 -6.33 2.39
C VAL A 394 10.39 -7.29 3.51
N SER A 395 9.36 -8.11 3.26
CA SER A 395 8.84 -9.15 4.15
C SER A 395 8.26 -8.65 5.49
N VAL A 396 7.68 -7.44 5.52
CA VAL A 396 7.01 -6.93 6.74
C VAL A 396 5.59 -7.43 6.92
N HIS A 397 5.01 -8.05 5.91
CA HIS A 397 3.60 -8.49 5.93
C HIS A 397 3.46 -10.01 6.04
N GLY A 398 4.49 -10.77 5.73
CA GLY A 398 4.45 -12.24 5.74
C GLY A 398 3.24 -12.78 4.98
N ALA A 399 2.48 -13.69 5.60
CA ALA A 399 1.29 -14.26 4.99
C ALA A 399 0.04 -13.38 5.07
N ASN A 400 0.01 -12.38 5.96
CA ASN A 400 -1.18 -11.57 6.19
C ASN A 400 -0.83 -10.19 6.76
N ARG A 401 -1.22 -9.13 6.06
CA ARG A 401 -0.93 -7.75 6.42
C ARG A 401 -1.95 -7.21 7.43
N LEU A 402 -1.48 -6.60 8.52
CA LEU A 402 -2.35 -5.85 9.43
C LEU A 402 -2.97 -4.62 8.73
N GLY A 403 -4.21 -4.31 9.09
CA GLY A 403 -4.91 -3.13 8.59
C GLY A 403 -4.16 -1.84 8.87
N GLY A 404 -4.03 -0.98 7.84
CA GLY A 404 -3.33 0.29 7.94
C GLY A 404 -1.80 0.23 7.80
N ASN A 405 -1.16 -0.95 7.88
CA ASN A 405 0.28 -1.10 7.68
C ASN A 405 0.73 -0.84 6.24
N SER A 406 -0.15 -0.97 5.23
CA SER A 406 0.25 -0.70 3.84
C SER A 406 0.65 0.75 3.60
N LEU A 407 -0.12 1.72 4.11
CA LEU A 407 0.26 3.13 3.96
C LEU A 407 1.51 3.46 4.79
N LEU A 408 1.70 2.82 5.95
CA LEU A 408 2.92 2.97 6.73
C LEU A 408 4.13 2.42 5.97
N ASP A 409 4.04 1.21 5.41
CA ASP A 409 5.04 0.60 4.52
C ASP A 409 5.41 1.57 3.38
N HIS A 410 4.41 2.06 2.63
CA HIS A 410 4.66 2.99 1.51
C HIS A 410 5.47 4.23 1.94
N VAL A 411 5.15 4.80 3.08
CA VAL A 411 5.81 6.02 3.56
C VAL A 411 7.19 5.71 4.14
N VAL A 412 7.30 4.70 4.99
CA VAL A 412 8.57 4.34 5.64
C VAL A 412 9.60 3.83 4.64
N PHE A 413 9.25 2.85 3.79
CA PHE A 413 10.22 2.28 2.85
C PHE A 413 10.42 3.15 1.62
N GLY A 414 9.44 3.95 1.21
CA GLY A 414 9.66 5.00 0.23
C GLY A 414 10.69 6.04 0.72
N ARG A 415 10.57 6.46 1.99
CA ARG A 415 11.54 7.33 2.66
C ARG A 415 12.91 6.68 2.79
N ALA A 416 12.96 5.44 3.25
CA ALA A 416 14.21 4.69 3.44
C ALA A 416 14.98 4.53 2.13
N SER A 417 14.28 4.16 1.05
CA SER A 417 14.87 4.06 -0.29
C SER A 417 15.43 5.41 -0.76
N GLY A 418 14.66 6.48 -0.61
CA GLY A 418 15.09 7.83 -0.97
C GLY A 418 16.34 8.28 -0.20
N LEU A 419 16.38 8.07 1.11
CA LEU A 419 17.53 8.41 1.96
C LEU A 419 18.78 7.59 1.60
N TYR A 420 18.62 6.30 1.32
CA TYR A 420 19.74 5.45 0.94
C TYR A 420 20.32 5.84 -0.42
N ILE A 421 19.45 6.10 -1.41
CA ILE A 421 19.86 6.57 -2.74
C ILE A 421 20.54 7.95 -2.62
N GLU A 422 20.00 8.87 -1.84
CA GLU A 422 20.60 10.17 -1.57
C GLU A 422 22.03 10.02 -1.03
N LYS A 423 22.22 9.14 -0.04
CA LYS A 423 23.55 8.83 0.52
C LYS A 423 24.47 8.29 -0.57
N ALA A 424 24.06 7.31 -1.36
CA ALA A 424 24.85 6.73 -2.43
C ALA A 424 25.24 7.76 -3.50
N LEU A 425 24.30 8.62 -3.90
CA LEU A 425 24.57 9.71 -4.84
C LEU A 425 25.56 10.73 -4.29
N ARG A 426 25.48 11.04 -3.00
CA ARG A 426 26.41 11.94 -2.31
C ARG A 426 27.82 11.33 -2.19
N GLU A 427 27.91 10.01 -2.07
CA GLU A 427 29.15 9.23 -2.08
C GLU A 427 29.76 9.08 -3.50
N GLY A 428 29.09 9.58 -4.54
CA GLY A 428 29.61 9.70 -5.88
C GLY A 428 29.28 8.55 -6.83
N VAL A 429 28.11 7.92 -6.67
CA VAL A 429 27.62 6.95 -7.66
C VAL A 429 27.54 7.61 -9.04
N GLU A 430 28.30 7.06 -9.98
CA GLU A 430 28.39 7.55 -11.34
C GLU A 430 27.26 6.99 -12.24
N MET A 431 26.96 7.73 -13.30
CA MET A 431 26.07 7.29 -14.35
C MET A 431 26.71 6.15 -15.14
N ARG A 432 26.06 5.00 -15.21
CA ARG A 432 26.51 3.88 -16.03
C ARG A 432 25.83 3.93 -17.40
N ASP A 433 26.48 3.42 -18.42
CA ASP A 433 25.98 3.39 -19.79
C ASP A 433 25.44 2.03 -20.17
N ALA A 434 24.41 2.00 -21.02
CA ALA A 434 23.98 0.87 -21.78
C ALA A 434 24.62 0.92 -23.18
N SER A 435 25.04 -0.23 -23.71
CA SER A 435 25.41 -0.36 -25.11
C SER A 435 24.18 -0.43 -26.01
N GLU A 436 24.34 -0.28 -27.34
CA GLU A 436 23.22 -0.46 -28.28
C GLU A 436 22.60 -1.85 -28.15
N SER A 437 23.41 -2.88 -27.91
CA SER A 437 22.91 -4.25 -27.72
C SER A 437 22.10 -4.45 -26.43
N ASP A 438 22.36 -3.65 -25.37
CA ASP A 438 21.58 -3.69 -24.14
C ASP A 438 20.19 -3.05 -24.30
N LEU A 439 20.03 -2.19 -25.31
CA LEU A 439 18.76 -1.52 -25.64
C LEU A 439 17.88 -2.32 -26.63
N GLU A 440 18.46 -3.35 -27.27
CA GLU A 440 17.78 -4.21 -28.23
C GLU A 440 17.19 -5.50 -27.62
N GLN A 441 17.48 -5.77 -26.34
CA GLN A 441 16.93 -6.90 -25.58
C GLN A 441 15.52 -6.61 -25.07
#